data_22d5427df67cd313f31841d5db1d51f2
#
_entry.id   22d5427df67cd313f31841d5db1d51f2
#
_cell.length_a   1.000
_cell.length_b   1.000
_cell.length_c   1.000
_cell.angle_alpha   90.00
_cell.angle_beta   90.00
_cell.angle_gamma   90.00
#
_symmetry.space_group_name_H-M   'P 1'
#
loop_
_entity.id
_entity.type
_entity.pdbx_description
1 polymer ?
#
loop_
_entity_poly.entity_id
_entity_poly.type
_entity_poly.pdbx_seq_one_letter_code
_entity_poly.pdbx_strand_id
1 'polypeptide(L)' 'MEGKIVARAKKDNVPVSVRLEKGIFEKLSRFCEDSGQSKTVAVERALEMYIDDYYEKMASIS' A
#
# COMPACT_ATOMS: atom_id res chain seq x y z
N MET A 1 -13.57 0.13 20.19
CA MET A 1 -13.29 0.07 19.95
C MET A 1 -12.66 0.23 19.85
N GLU A 2 -12.29 0.29 19.76
CA GLU A 2 -11.80 0.40 19.55
C GLU A 2 -11.07 0.93 19.27
N GLY A 3 -10.89 1.29 19.52
CA GLY A 3 -10.39 2.07 19.10
C GLY A 3 -9.29 1.99 18.59
N LYS A 4 -9.21 1.73 18.43
CA LYS A 4 -8.45 1.38 17.97
C LYS A 4 -7.63 1.59 17.35
N ILE A 5 -7.74 1.88 17.64
CA ILE A 5 -7.31 2.29 16.82
C ILE A 5 -6.06 2.16 16.23
N VAL A 6 -5.41 2.97 15.91
CA VAL A 6 -4.25 3.09 15.15
C VAL A 6 -3.12 2.21 15.57
N ALA A 7 -2.84 2.23 16.81
CA ALA A 7 -1.73 1.47 17.34
C ALA A 7 -1.91 -0.01 17.07
N ARG A 8 -3.14 -0.43 17.10
CA ARG A 8 -3.39 -1.83 16.86
C ARG A 8 -3.08 -2.24 15.46
N ALA A 9 -3.28 -1.32 14.54
CA ALA A 9 -2.99 -1.63 13.16
C ALA A 9 -1.56 -2.08 12.98
N LYS A 10 -0.66 -1.48 13.72
CA LYS A 10 0.74 -1.85 13.62
C LYS A 10 0.98 -3.26 14.08
N LYS A 11 0.24 -3.69 15.07
CA LYS A 11 0.42 -5.02 15.60
C LYS A 11 -0.05 -6.08 14.65
N ASP A 12 -0.92 -5.70 13.75
CA ASP A 12 -1.48 -6.65 12.81
C ASP A 12 -0.69 -6.74 11.53
N ASN A 13 0.50 -6.18 11.52
CA ASN A 13 1.32 -6.21 10.33
C ASN A 13 1.72 -7.63 9.99
N VAL A 14 1.68 -7.94 8.70
CA VAL A 14 2.07 -9.23 8.20
C VAL A 14 3.25 -9.03 7.27
N PRO A 15 4.37 -9.71 7.51
CA PRO A 15 5.51 -9.56 6.62
C PRO A 15 5.24 -10.17 5.27
N VAL A 16 5.54 -9.42 4.22
CA VAL A 16 5.33 -9.87 2.85
C VAL A 16 6.60 -9.65 2.07
N SER A 17 7.07 -10.69 1.41
CA SER A 17 8.25 -10.61 0.57
C SER A 17 7.85 -10.75 -0.87
N VAL A 18 8.18 -9.75 -1.68
CA VAL A 18 7.89 -9.79 -3.09
C VAL A 18 9.11 -9.29 -3.84
N ARG A 19 9.22 -9.72 -5.07
CA ARG A 19 10.26 -9.23 -5.94
C ARG A 19 9.66 -8.20 -6.88
N LEU A 20 10.31 -7.06 -6.96
CA LEU A 20 9.85 -5.99 -7.83
C LEU A 20 10.80 -5.86 -9.01
N GLU A 21 10.23 -5.56 -10.16
CA GLU A 21 11.03 -5.23 -11.30
C GLU A 21 11.87 -4.00 -10.99
N LYS A 22 13.10 -3.98 -11.50
CA LYS A 22 14.03 -2.91 -11.16
C LYS A 22 13.44 -1.53 -11.46
N GLY A 23 12.80 -1.36 -12.60
CA GLY A 23 12.21 -0.09 -12.96
C GLY A 23 11.14 0.34 -12.00
N ILE A 24 10.33 -0.60 -11.57
CA ILE A 24 9.26 -0.31 -10.62
C ILE A 24 9.85 0.06 -9.27
N PHE A 25 10.88 -0.66 -8.86
CA PHE A 25 11.53 -0.36 -7.59
C PHE A 25 12.13 1.03 -7.58
N GLU A 26 12.74 1.43 -8.69
CA GLU A 26 13.34 2.75 -8.78
C GLU A 26 12.27 3.84 -8.70
N LYS A 27 11.14 3.62 -9.34
CA LYS A 27 10.04 4.57 -9.25
C LYS A 27 9.54 4.68 -7.81
N LEU A 28 9.45 3.56 -7.14
CA LEU A 28 9.01 3.56 -5.75
C LEU A 28 9.98 4.35 -4.89
N SER A 29 11.27 4.12 -5.06
CA SER A 29 12.28 4.82 -4.27
C SER A 29 12.19 6.33 -4.50
N ARG A 30 12.05 6.74 -5.74
CA ARG A 30 11.96 8.16 -6.05
C ARG A 30 10.69 8.76 -5.45
N PHE A 31 9.59 8.04 -5.55
CA PHE A 31 8.35 8.52 -4.98
C PHE A 31 8.48 8.71 -3.47
N CYS A 32 9.13 7.78 -2.81
CA CYS A 32 9.31 7.88 -1.36
C CYS A 32 10.15 9.09 -0.99
N GLU A 33 11.19 9.38 -1.77
CA GLU A 33 12.01 10.54 -1.53
C GLU A 33 11.22 11.84 -1.73
N ASP A 34 10.44 11.87 -2.80
CA ASP A 34 9.70 13.08 -3.13
C ASP A 34 8.57 13.35 -2.16
N SER A 35 7.89 12.30 -1.72
CA SER A 35 6.72 12.46 -0.87
C SER A 35 7.04 12.40 0.62
N GLY A 36 8.25 11.94 0.96
CA GLY A 36 8.62 11.81 2.37
C GLY A 36 8.02 10.60 3.05
N GLN A 37 7.42 9.70 2.29
CA GLN A 37 6.83 8.49 2.86
C GLN A 37 7.85 7.36 2.90
N SER A 38 7.67 6.45 3.85
CA SER A 38 8.49 5.27 3.89
C SER A 38 8.03 4.31 2.79
N LYS A 39 8.91 3.36 2.44
CA LYS A 39 8.54 2.40 1.41
C LYS A 39 7.36 1.55 1.85
N THR A 40 7.30 1.20 3.11
CA THR A 40 6.19 0.41 3.61
C THR A 40 4.87 1.14 3.44
N VAL A 41 4.84 2.41 3.85
CA VAL A 41 3.61 3.19 3.73
C VAL A 41 3.23 3.39 2.27
N ALA A 42 4.22 3.68 1.44
CA ALA A 42 3.94 3.89 0.01
C ALA A 42 3.36 2.64 -0.62
N VAL A 43 3.91 1.48 -0.29
CA VAL A 43 3.44 0.22 -0.85
C VAL A 43 2.04 -0.09 -0.34
N GLU A 44 1.80 0.13 0.94
CA GLU A 44 0.48 -0.14 1.50
C GLU A 44 -0.58 0.71 0.85
N ARG A 45 -0.30 1.99 0.68
CA ARG A 45 -1.27 2.88 0.04
C ARG A 45 -1.50 2.52 -1.41
N ALA A 46 -0.42 2.18 -2.11
CA ALA A 46 -0.54 1.80 -3.51
C ALA A 46 -1.39 0.55 -3.67
N LEU A 47 -1.16 -0.44 -2.82
CA LEU A 47 -1.92 -1.67 -2.87
C LEU A 47 -3.37 -1.43 -2.54
N GLU A 48 -3.62 -0.65 -1.51
CA GLU A 48 -4.98 -0.36 -1.10
C GLU A 48 -5.75 0.32 -2.22
N MET A 49 -5.16 1.33 -2.81
CA MET A 49 -5.81 2.06 -3.89
C MET A 49 -6.02 1.19 -5.11
N TYR A 50 -5.03 0.39 -5.45
CA TYR A 50 -5.12 -0.45 -6.62
C TYR A 50 -6.19 -1.52 -6.47
N ILE A 51 -6.23 -2.15 -5.32
CA ILE A 51 -7.19 -3.21 -5.07
C ILE A 51 -8.60 -2.65 -4.97
N ASP A 52 -8.75 -1.52 -4.28
CA ASP A 52 -10.06 -0.89 -4.16
C ASP A 52 -10.58 -0.48 -5.52
N ASP A 53 -9.71 0.04 -6.37
CA ASP A 53 -10.10 0.45 -7.71
C ASP A 53 -10.59 -0.74 -8.52
N TYR A 54 -9.92 -1.87 -8.37
CA TYR A 54 -10.31 -3.07 -9.08
C TYR A 54 -11.73 -3.50 -8.71
N TYR A 55 -12.01 -3.54 -7.41
CA TYR A 55 -13.33 -3.97 -6.98
C TYR A 55 -14.41 -2.95 -7.27
N GLU A 56 -14.04 -1.69 -7.24
CA GLU A 56 -14.99 -0.64 -7.59
C GLU A 56 -15.42 -0.77 -9.04
N LYS A 57 -14.46 -1.05 -9.92
CA LYS A 57 -14.77 -1.21 -11.34
C LYS A 57 -15.61 -2.45 -11.58
N MET A 58 -15.34 -3.51 -10.86
CA MET A 58 -16.13 -4.71 -11.01
C MET A 58 -17.58 -4.48 -10.57
N ALA A 59 -17.76 -3.74 -9.50
CA ALA A 59 -19.10 -3.43 -9.03
C ALA A 59 -19.84 -2.59 -10.04
N SER A 60 -19.13 -1.67 -10.69
CA SER A 60 -19.76 -0.81 -11.68
C SER A 60 -20.23 -1.61 -12.89
N ILE A 61 -19.49 -2.62 -13.25
CA ILE A 61 -19.82 -3.43 -14.42
C ILE A 61 -21.06 -4.27 -14.15
N SER A 62 -21.17 -4.75 -12.94
CA SER A 62 -22.30 -5.57 -12.58
C SER A 62 -23.52 -4.72 -12.43
#